data_a573b8ab19d10b3951d03958a40e9bf9
#
_entry.id   a573b8ab19d10b3951d03958a40e9bf9
#
_cell.length_a   1.000
_cell.length_b   1.000
_cell.length_c   1.000
_cell.angle_alpha   90.00
_cell.angle_beta   90.00
_cell.angle_gamma   90.00
#
_symmetry.space_group_name_H-M   'P 1'
#
loop_
_entity.id
_entity.type
_entity.pdbx_description
1 polymer ?
#
loop_
_entity_poly.entity_id
_entity_poly.type
_entity_poly.pdbx_seq_one_letter_code
_entity_poly.pdbx_strand_id
1 'polypeptide(L)'
;MAAKPSSEQVSYLVPQADDVTLAPIMTTGNAVGIKLAPDSQIGEPWRMPGTPDGLGAFDNNNGTMTVLMNHELEADEGTVRAHGSTGAFVSRVVVDTDTLEVLGADDLIKDVHLWNEETGTWDEGTTAFDRLCSADLPEQTAFFNPETNKGYAGGRIFLNGEESGIDGRAFAHFATGKEAGNTYELVHLGQFSHENQVANPHAMDKTVVVGLDDSSPGQVYVYVGDKQTEGTPLEKAGLAGGSLFGIAVEDQPDEDRETGFGEDEVAFQMVDLGDASTFNGETLQSRSEDLGVTEFLRPEDGHWDPLVEGRFYFVTTDTFNDSKPGAVDPDTAPPAEEPNLPPGVPPAQEQPEDGLRFDREWKWLESRPVELVRRL
;
A
#
# COMPACT_ATOMS: atom_id res chain seq x y z
N MET A 1 -14.82 -24.37 18.65
CA MET A 1 -14.02 -25.50 18.07
C MET A 1 -12.55 -25.08 18.18
N ALA A 2 -11.61 -26.02 18.20
CA ALA A 2 -10.19 -25.63 18.16
C ALA A 2 -9.88 -25.06 16.77
N ALA A 3 -9.06 -24.00 16.72
CA ALA A 3 -8.60 -23.41 15.46
C ALA A 3 -7.90 -24.50 14.60
N LYS A 4 -8.17 -24.49 13.30
CA LYS A 4 -7.54 -25.37 12.32
C LYS A 4 -7.01 -24.53 11.16
N PRO A 5 -5.96 -23.72 11.41
CA PRO A 5 -5.37 -22.93 10.35
C PRO A 5 -4.83 -23.82 9.23
N SER A 6 -4.82 -23.31 8.01
CA SER A 6 -4.34 -24.04 6.82
C SER A 6 -2.81 -24.14 6.76
N SER A 7 -2.09 -23.33 7.54
CA SER A 7 -0.63 -23.44 7.64
C SER A 7 -0.23 -24.67 8.44
N GLU A 8 0.73 -25.43 7.89
CA GLU A 8 1.44 -26.51 8.60
C GLU A 8 2.68 -26.01 9.35
N GLN A 9 3.02 -24.74 9.17
CA GLN A 9 4.16 -24.10 9.82
C GLN A 9 3.78 -23.60 11.22
N VAL A 10 4.73 -23.65 12.14
CA VAL A 10 4.59 -22.99 13.43
C VAL A 10 4.68 -21.47 13.22
N SER A 11 4.05 -20.71 14.14
CA SER A 11 4.18 -19.25 14.10
C SER A 11 5.64 -18.81 14.22
N TYR A 12 6.08 -17.90 13.37
CA TYR A 12 7.38 -17.23 13.50
C TYR A 12 7.35 -16.13 14.57
N LEU A 13 6.16 -15.66 14.93
CA LEU A 13 5.97 -14.67 15.99
C LEU A 13 5.76 -15.37 17.32
N VAL A 14 6.31 -14.80 18.38
CA VAL A 14 6.16 -15.27 19.76
C VAL A 14 5.37 -14.23 20.56
N PRO A 15 4.19 -14.59 21.10
CA PRO A 15 3.41 -13.64 21.90
C PRO A 15 4.20 -13.23 23.16
N GLN A 16 4.18 -11.95 23.48
CA GLN A 16 4.83 -11.42 24.68
C GLN A 16 3.86 -11.32 25.88
N ALA A 17 2.57 -11.47 25.66
CA ALA A 17 1.54 -11.46 26.68
C ALA A 17 0.89 -12.85 26.81
N ASP A 18 0.60 -13.27 28.05
CA ASP A 18 0.08 -14.60 28.36
C ASP A 18 -1.36 -14.85 27.84
N ASP A 19 -2.10 -13.79 27.56
CA ASP A 19 -3.47 -13.81 27.04
C ASP A 19 -3.56 -13.71 25.52
N VAL A 20 -2.40 -13.64 24.81
CA VAL A 20 -2.32 -13.60 23.34
C VAL A 20 -2.00 -14.98 22.79
N THR A 21 -2.77 -15.42 21.81
CA THR A 21 -2.52 -16.64 21.04
C THR A 21 -2.35 -16.29 19.57
N LEU A 22 -1.29 -16.82 18.95
CA LEU A 22 -1.00 -16.65 17.54
C LEU A 22 -1.34 -17.93 16.77
N ALA A 23 -2.03 -17.78 15.66
CA ALA A 23 -2.36 -18.88 14.76
C ALA A 23 -1.95 -18.49 13.31
N PRO A 24 -0.91 -19.12 12.73
CA PRO A 24 -0.52 -18.86 11.35
C PRO A 24 -1.60 -19.40 10.40
N ILE A 25 -2.32 -18.53 9.74
CA ILE A 25 -3.43 -18.90 8.87
C ILE A 25 -2.93 -19.61 7.62
N MET A 26 -1.93 -19.04 6.96
CA MET A 26 -1.36 -19.55 5.73
C MET A 26 0.11 -19.13 5.58
N THR A 27 0.88 -19.92 4.87
CA THR A 27 2.31 -19.68 4.61
C THR A 27 2.57 -19.86 3.11
N THR A 28 3.50 -19.10 2.55
CA THR A 28 3.95 -19.26 1.15
C THR A 28 4.17 -20.73 0.79
N GLY A 29 3.62 -21.14 -0.35
CA GLY A 29 3.65 -22.53 -0.82
C GLY A 29 2.53 -23.43 -0.29
N ASN A 30 1.79 -23.04 0.76
CA ASN A 30 0.63 -23.80 1.20
C ASN A 30 -0.43 -23.88 0.09
N ALA A 31 -1.03 -25.05 -0.04
CA ALA A 31 -2.12 -25.30 -0.97
C ALA A 31 -3.46 -25.27 -0.26
N VAL A 32 -4.43 -24.56 -0.83
CA VAL A 32 -5.83 -24.58 -0.37
C VAL A 32 -6.72 -25.27 -1.41
N GLY A 33 -7.61 -26.13 -0.92
CA GLY A 33 -8.28 -27.14 -1.75
C GLY A 33 -9.32 -26.62 -2.75
N ILE A 34 -9.72 -25.35 -2.69
CA ILE A 34 -10.78 -24.80 -3.54
C ILE A 34 -10.35 -23.47 -4.12
N LYS A 35 -10.46 -23.35 -5.44
CA LYS A 35 -10.40 -22.08 -6.16
C LYS A 35 -11.79 -21.48 -6.25
N LEU A 36 -11.92 -20.20 -5.95
CA LEU A 36 -13.21 -19.49 -5.93
C LEU A 36 -13.66 -19.02 -7.31
N ALA A 37 -12.75 -18.96 -8.29
CA ALA A 37 -13.04 -18.46 -9.63
C ALA A 37 -13.12 -19.58 -10.68
N PRO A 38 -14.02 -19.43 -11.68
CA PRO A 38 -14.23 -20.43 -12.74
C PRO A 38 -13.02 -20.65 -13.67
N ASP A 39 -12.15 -19.65 -13.79
CA ASP A 39 -11.07 -19.58 -14.80
C ASP A 39 -9.77 -20.21 -14.32
N SER A 40 -9.67 -20.49 -13.04
CA SER A 40 -8.55 -21.23 -12.50
C SER A 40 -8.64 -22.68 -12.96
N GLN A 41 -7.52 -23.27 -13.36
CA GLN A 41 -7.45 -24.66 -13.85
C GLN A 41 -8.25 -25.59 -12.94
N ILE A 42 -9.37 -26.10 -13.46
CA ILE A 42 -10.31 -26.95 -12.70
C ILE A 42 -9.53 -28.17 -12.20
N GLY A 43 -9.45 -28.33 -10.89
CA GLY A 43 -8.85 -29.49 -10.23
C GLY A 43 -7.48 -29.26 -9.59
N GLU A 44 -6.82 -28.11 -9.82
CA GLU A 44 -5.58 -27.80 -9.12
C GLU A 44 -5.84 -26.93 -7.88
N PRO A 45 -5.20 -27.23 -6.75
CA PRO A 45 -5.32 -26.37 -5.57
C PRO A 45 -4.65 -25.02 -5.83
N TRP A 46 -5.26 -23.93 -5.32
CA TRP A 46 -4.57 -22.65 -5.26
C TRP A 46 -3.40 -22.76 -4.29
N ARG A 47 -2.25 -22.23 -4.65
CA ARG A 47 -1.07 -22.16 -3.78
C ARG A 47 -0.75 -20.71 -3.47
N MET A 48 -0.48 -20.42 -2.19
CA MET A 48 -0.01 -19.09 -1.77
C MET A 48 1.31 -18.78 -2.46
N PRO A 49 1.36 -17.74 -3.30
CA PRO A 49 2.61 -17.28 -3.93
C PRO A 49 3.56 -16.63 -2.92
N GLY A 50 4.73 -16.26 -3.38
CA GLY A 50 5.73 -15.56 -2.59
C GLY A 50 5.42 -14.07 -2.40
N THR A 51 6.34 -13.40 -1.71
CA THR A 51 6.36 -11.94 -1.50
C THR A 51 4.98 -11.37 -1.11
N PRO A 52 4.31 -11.91 -0.04
CA PRO A 52 3.09 -11.31 0.45
C PRO A 52 3.41 -9.96 1.10
N ASP A 53 2.66 -8.95 0.75
CA ASP A 53 2.80 -7.61 1.25
C ASP A 53 1.44 -7.00 1.63
N GLY A 54 1.12 -5.77 1.23
CA GLY A 54 -0.06 -5.01 1.60
C GLY A 54 -1.33 -5.80 1.81
N LEU A 55 -1.97 -5.63 2.95
CA LEU A 55 -3.10 -6.43 3.39
C LEU A 55 -4.35 -5.58 3.61
N GLY A 56 -5.50 -6.15 3.28
CA GLY A 56 -6.80 -5.63 3.69
C GLY A 56 -7.72 -6.78 4.11
N ALA A 57 -8.55 -6.59 5.13
CA ALA A 57 -9.47 -7.62 5.56
C ALA A 57 -10.86 -7.06 5.90
N PHE A 58 -11.90 -7.84 5.64
CA PHE A 58 -13.27 -7.47 6.00
C PHE A 58 -14.13 -8.70 6.31
N ASP A 59 -15.08 -8.49 7.22
CA ASP A 59 -16.11 -9.50 7.55
C ASP A 59 -17.14 -9.61 6.41
N ASN A 60 -17.41 -10.83 5.97
CA ASN A 60 -18.46 -11.12 5.00
C ASN A 60 -19.86 -11.23 5.63
N ASN A 61 -19.99 -11.07 6.95
CA ASN A 61 -21.22 -11.20 7.72
C ASN A 61 -21.94 -12.56 7.59
N ASN A 62 -21.19 -13.60 7.36
CA ASN A 62 -21.70 -14.97 7.18
C ASN A 62 -20.85 -16.04 7.87
N GLY A 63 -20.00 -15.67 8.82
CA GLY A 63 -19.04 -16.53 9.51
C GLY A 63 -17.73 -16.71 8.75
N THR A 64 -17.50 -15.90 7.73
CA THR A 64 -16.22 -15.84 7.01
C THR A 64 -15.70 -14.43 6.93
N MET A 65 -14.40 -14.28 6.78
CA MET A 65 -13.75 -13.02 6.41
C MET A 65 -13.03 -13.18 5.06
N THR A 66 -12.90 -12.08 4.33
CA THR A 66 -12.04 -12.00 3.16
C THR A 66 -10.77 -11.25 3.52
N VAL A 67 -9.63 -11.79 3.13
CA VAL A 67 -8.32 -11.14 3.19
C VAL A 67 -7.88 -10.87 1.74
N LEU A 68 -7.55 -9.62 1.46
CA LEU A 68 -6.88 -9.18 0.24
C LEU A 68 -5.38 -9.07 0.57
N MET A 69 -4.54 -9.49 -0.36
CA MET A 69 -3.10 -9.53 -0.13
C MET A 69 -2.36 -9.25 -1.43
N ASN A 70 -1.54 -8.24 -1.41
CA ASN A 70 -0.59 -7.98 -2.49
C ASN A 70 0.47 -9.08 -2.56
N HIS A 71 0.95 -9.33 -3.76
CA HIS A 71 2.15 -10.11 -4.01
C HIS A 71 3.12 -9.22 -4.79
N GLU A 72 4.16 -8.77 -4.13
CA GLU A 72 5.15 -7.80 -4.61
C GLU A 72 6.17 -8.47 -5.55
N LEU A 73 5.68 -8.99 -6.67
CA LEU A 73 6.52 -9.58 -7.71
C LEU A 73 6.96 -8.52 -8.72
N GLU A 74 8.15 -8.69 -9.29
CA GLU A 74 8.57 -7.91 -10.45
C GLU A 74 7.71 -8.26 -11.68
N ALA A 75 7.58 -7.33 -12.63
CA ALA A 75 6.67 -7.42 -13.77
C ALA A 75 6.86 -8.69 -14.64
N ASP A 76 8.07 -9.24 -14.71
CA ASP A 76 8.41 -10.44 -15.48
C ASP A 76 8.39 -11.74 -14.65
N GLU A 77 8.07 -11.65 -13.36
CA GLU A 77 8.02 -12.79 -12.46
C GLU A 77 6.67 -13.50 -12.43
N GLY A 78 6.69 -14.70 -11.88
CA GLY A 78 5.49 -15.50 -11.62
C GLY A 78 4.86 -16.12 -12.87
N THR A 79 3.57 -16.41 -12.78
CA THR A 79 2.78 -17.02 -13.86
C THR A 79 1.69 -16.06 -14.31
N VAL A 80 1.18 -16.24 -15.54
CA VAL A 80 0.05 -15.46 -16.03
C VAL A 80 -1.14 -15.59 -15.07
N ARG A 81 -1.64 -14.46 -14.60
CA ARG A 81 -2.73 -14.34 -13.64
C ARG A 81 -4.08 -14.16 -14.35
N ALA A 82 -5.18 -14.04 -13.59
CA ALA A 82 -6.53 -13.94 -14.15
C ALA A 82 -6.72 -12.73 -15.08
N HIS A 83 -6.01 -11.63 -14.87
CA HIS A 83 -6.04 -10.44 -15.72
C HIS A 83 -5.24 -10.57 -17.04
N GLY A 84 -4.55 -11.68 -17.24
CA GLY A 84 -3.90 -12.00 -18.51
C GLY A 84 -2.41 -11.66 -18.59
N SER A 85 -1.74 -11.24 -17.52
CA SER A 85 -0.29 -10.96 -17.50
C SER A 85 0.41 -11.60 -16.29
N THR A 86 1.75 -11.58 -16.32
CA THR A 86 2.66 -11.91 -15.20
C THR A 86 2.80 -10.71 -14.24
N GLY A 87 3.67 -10.80 -13.27
CA GLY A 87 4.03 -9.75 -12.34
C GLY A 87 3.23 -9.77 -11.05
N ALA A 88 3.26 -8.65 -10.36
CA ALA A 88 2.52 -8.44 -9.13
C ALA A 88 1.00 -8.61 -9.31
N PHE A 89 0.30 -8.95 -8.27
CA PHE A 89 -1.16 -9.12 -8.29
C PHE A 89 -1.73 -9.12 -6.87
N VAL A 90 -3.05 -9.12 -6.75
CA VAL A 90 -3.75 -9.19 -5.47
C VAL A 90 -4.47 -10.53 -5.34
N SER A 91 -4.18 -11.26 -4.26
CA SER A 91 -4.94 -12.45 -3.86
C SER A 91 -6.17 -12.06 -3.06
N ARG A 92 -7.27 -12.79 -3.30
CA ARG A 92 -8.46 -12.77 -2.46
C ARG A 92 -8.58 -14.13 -1.76
N VAL A 93 -8.47 -14.13 -0.44
CA VAL A 93 -8.49 -15.34 0.40
C VAL A 93 -9.70 -15.29 1.31
N VAL A 94 -10.51 -16.37 1.34
CA VAL A 94 -11.67 -16.49 2.24
C VAL A 94 -11.33 -17.43 3.38
N VAL A 95 -11.51 -16.93 4.61
CA VAL A 95 -11.16 -17.59 5.86
C VAL A 95 -12.40 -17.76 6.74
N ASP A 96 -12.60 -18.94 7.30
CA ASP A 96 -13.62 -19.19 8.32
C ASP A 96 -13.21 -18.50 9.64
N THR A 97 -14.08 -17.66 10.20
CA THR A 97 -13.75 -16.84 11.38
C THR A 97 -13.67 -17.64 12.68
N ASP A 98 -14.32 -18.80 12.75
CA ASP A 98 -14.30 -19.64 13.95
C ASP A 98 -13.11 -20.59 13.99
N THR A 99 -12.73 -21.14 12.82
CA THR A 99 -11.70 -22.17 12.71
C THR A 99 -10.37 -21.64 12.20
N LEU A 100 -10.33 -20.46 11.58
CA LEU A 100 -9.22 -19.88 10.85
C LEU A 100 -8.74 -20.75 9.68
N GLU A 101 -9.61 -21.63 9.17
CA GLU A 101 -9.34 -22.44 7.98
C GLU A 101 -9.54 -21.58 6.72
N VAL A 102 -8.61 -21.66 5.77
CA VAL A 102 -8.75 -21.05 4.46
C VAL A 102 -9.71 -21.90 3.63
N LEU A 103 -10.86 -21.35 3.32
CA LEU A 103 -11.92 -22.03 2.55
C LEU A 103 -11.68 -22.00 1.05
N GLY A 104 -10.97 -21.00 0.57
CA GLY A 104 -10.60 -20.85 -0.84
C GLY A 104 -9.86 -19.55 -1.11
N ALA A 105 -9.25 -19.47 -2.29
CA ALA A 105 -8.56 -18.28 -2.76
C ALA A 105 -8.62 -18.17 -4.29
N ASP A 106 -8.53 -16.94 -4.80
CA ASP A 106 -8.41 -16.60 -6.22
C ASP A 106 -7.71 -15.24 -6.38
N ASP A 107 -7.50 -14.84 -7.65
CA ASP A 107 -7.01 -13.52 -7.98
C ASP A 107 -8.13 -12.49 -7.87
N LEU A 108 -7.89 -11.37 -7.22
CA LEU A 108 -8.84 -10.25 -7.16
C LEU A 108 -8.96 -9.56 -8.52
N ILE A 109 -7.82 -9.29 -9.16
CA ILE A 109 -7.73 -8.54 -10.42
C ILE A 109 -8.14 -9.44 -11.58
N LYS A 110 -9.13 -9.00 -12.38
CA LYS A 110 -9.64 -9.76 -13.55
C LYS A 110 -9.69 -8.88 -14.79
N ASP A 111 -10.33 -7.74 -14.69
CA ASP A 111 -10.51 -6.78 -15.77
C ASP A 111 -9.75 -5.50 -15.43
N VAL A 112 -8.79 -5.13 -16.29
CA VAL A 112 -7.91 -3.98 -16.08
C VAL A 112 -8.30 -2.86 -17.02
N HIS A 113 -8.42 -1.66 -16.49
CA HIS A 113 -8.75 -0.45 -17.21
C HIS A 113 -7.57 0.54 -17.07
N LEU A 114 -6.87 0.76 -18.17
CA LEU A 114 -5.70 1.64 -18.25
C LEU A 114 -6.10 3.01 -18.81
N TRP A 115 -5.46 4.04 -18.30
CA TRP A 115 -5.71 5.39 -18.78
C TRP A 115 -5.24 5.59 -20.22
N ASN A 116 -6.08 6.20 -21.02
CA ASN A 116 -5.77 6.60 -22.40
C ASN A 116 -5.67 8.12 -22.46
N GLU A 117 -4.46 8.63 -22.58
CA GLU A 117 -4.18 10.07 -22.63
C GLU A 117 -4.81 10.78 -23.84
N GLU A 118 -4.99 10.06 -24.98
CA GLU A 118 -5.57 10.64 -26.19
C GLU A 118 -7.07 10.93 -26.03
N THR A 119 -7.78 10.07 -25.30
CA THR A 119 -9.24 10.17 -25.11
C THR A 119 -9.63 10.77 -23.77
N GLY A 120 -8.72 10.77 -22.78
CA GLY A 120 -9.03 11.16 -21.41
C GLY A 120 -10.00 10.19 -20.72
N THR A 121 -9.92 8.91 -21.04
CA THR A 121 -10.79 7.86 -20.50
C THR A 121 -10.00 6.57 -20.22
N TRP A 122 -10.62 5.62 -19.53
CA TRP A 122 -10.05 4.30 -19.30
C TRP A 122 -10.47 3.33 -20.40
N ASP A 123 -9.51 2.63 -20.99
CA ASP A 123 -9.73 1.56 -21.96
C ASP A 123 -9.48 0.21 -21.29
N GLU A 124 -10.28 -0.82 -21.67
CA GLU A 124 -10.01 -2.20 -21.27
C GLU A 124 -8.66 -2.67 -21.84
N GLY A 125 -7.85 -3.32 -21.01
CA GLY A 125 -6.52 -3.78 -21.37
C GLY A 125 -5.96 -4.79 -20.40
N THR A 126 -4.67 -5.01 -20.47
CA THR A 126 -3.89 -5.75 -19.46
C THR A 126 -2.50 -5.16 -19.35
N THR A 127 -1.88 -5.34 -18.20
CA THR A 127 -0.50 -4.94 -17.94
C THR A 127 0.16 -5.94 -17.00
N ALA A 128 1.47 -6.07 -17.07
CA ALA A 128 2.24 -6.67 -16.00
C ALA A 128 2.37 -5.61 -14.90
N PHE A 129 1.79 -5.86 -13.73
CA PHE A 129 2.00 -5.01 -12.57
C PHE A 129 3.39 -5.26 -12.00
N ASP A 130 4.01 -4.21 -11.46
CA ASP A 130 5.36 -4.26 -10.93
C ASP A 130 5.37 -3.86 -9.45
N ARG A 131 5.83 -4.77 -8.57
CA ARG A 131 6.04 -4.54 -7.16
C ARG A 131 4.87 -3.79 -6.47
N LEU A 132 3.70 -4.45 -6.39
CA LEU A 132 2.59 -3.95 -5.56
C LEU A 132 2.95 -4.16 -4.08
N CYS A 133 3.52 -3.13 -3.45
CA CYS A 133 3.98 -3.14 -2.06
C CYS A 133 2.82 -2.99 -1.08
N SER A 134 2.79 -1.99 -0.24
CA SER A 134 1.73 -1.76 0.74
C SER A 134 0.36 -1.45 0.11
N ALA A 135 -0.69 -1.49 0.90
CA ALA A 135 -2.05 -1.30 0.42
C ALA A 135 -3.00 -0.78 1.50
N ASP A 136 -4.09 -0.15 1.06
CA ASP A 136 -5.16 0.32 1.93
C ASP A 136 -6.52 -0.26 1.52
N LEU A 137 -7.23 -0.82 2.49
CA LEU A 137 -8.64 -1.16 2.37
C LEU A 137 -9.48 -0.27 3.30
N PRO A 138 -9.72 0.98 2.91
CA PRO A 138 -10.36 1.94 3.80
C PRO A 138 -11.82 1.59 4.08
N GLU A 139 -12.38 2.22 5.10
CA GLU A 139 -13.80 2.17 5.33
C GLU A 139 -14.57 2.75 4.11
N GLN A 140 -15.78 2.25 3.88
CA GLN A 140 -16.60 2.68 2.74
C GLN A 140 -16.85 4.19 2.70
N THR A 141 -16.81 4.85 3.86
CA THR A 141 -16.95 6.30 4.02
C THR A 141 -15.84 7.10 3.35
N ALA A 142 -14.69 6.49 3.08
CA ALA A 142 -13.65 7.12 2.29
C ALA A 142 -14.14 7.49 0.87
N PHE A 143 -15.04 6.68 0.30
CA PHE A 143 -15.55 6.84 -1.07
C PHE A 143 -17.04 7.16 -1.15
N PHE A 144 -17.76 7.16 -0.02
CA PHE A 144 -19.19 7.45 0.05
C PHE A 144 -19.51 8.28 1.28
N ASN A 145 -20.20 9.40 1.08
CA ASN A 145 -20.73 10.22 2.18
C ASN A 145 -22.22 9.89 2.41
N PRO A 146 -22.57 9.21 3.50
CA PRO A 146 -23.95 8.83 3.78
C PRO A 146 -24.86 10.03 4.13
N GLU A 147 -24.30 11.17 4.56
CA GLU A 147 -25.08 12.37 4.91
C GLU A 147 -25.58 13.09 3.67
N THR A 148 -24.77 13.17 2.64
CA THR A 148 -25.09 13.87 1.39
C THR A 148 -25.51 12.92 0.25
N ASN A 149 -25.36 11.60 0.47
CA ASN A 149 -25.57 10.54 -0.52
C ASN A 149 -24.72 10.72 -1.79
N LYS A 150 -23.52 11.29 -1.65
CA LYS A 150 -22.53 11.39 -2.71
C LYS A 150 -21.48 10.29 -2.57
N GLY A 151 -21.01 9.80 -3.69
CA GLY A 151 -19.95 8.82 -3.73
C GLY A 151 -20.39 7.43 -4.20
N TYR A 152 -19.47 6.47 -4.07
CA TYR A 152 -19.66 5.09 -4.47
C TYR A 152 -20.02 4.20 -3.27
N ALA A 153 -21.26 3.74 -3.21
CA ALA A 153 -21.77 2.83 -2.19
C ALA A 153 -21.85 1.37 -2.64
N GLY A 154 -21.37 1.05 -3.85
CA GLY A 154 -21.62 -0.24 -4.52
C GLY A 154 -20.74 -1.40 -4.06
N GLY A 155 -19.71 -1.14 -3.26
CA GLY A 155 -18.75 -2.15 -2.79
C GLY A 155 -17.53 -1.52 -2.15
N ARG A 156 -16.58 -2.37 -1.73
CA ARG A 156 -15.29 -1.94 -1.19
C ARG A 156 -14.29 -1.71 -2.31
N ILE A 157 -13.41 -0.74 -2.13
CA ILE A 157 -12.29 -0.43 -3.01
C ILE A 157 -11.01 -0.64 -2.22
N PHE A 158 -10.06 -1.39 -2.78
CA PHE A 158 -8.73 -1.63 -2.26
C PHE A 158 -7.74 -0.82 -3.10
N LEU A 159 -6.88 -0.05 -2.46
CA LEU A 159 -5.90 0.80 -3.11
C LEU A 159 -4.51 0.23 -2.91
N ASN A 160 -3.69 0.35 -3.94
CA ASN A 160 -2.25 0.11 -3.89
C ASN A 160 -1.54 0.87 -5.01
N GLY A 161 -0.25 0.66 -5.16
CA GLY A 161 0.54 1.21 -6.26
C GLY A 161 1.78 0.38 -6.53
N GLU A 162 2.43 0.69 -7.63
CA GLU A 162 3.70 0.08 -8.04
C GLU A 162 4.85 0.82 -7.38
N GLU A 163 5.59 0.14 -6.50
CA GLU A 163 6.85 0.63 -5.95
C GLU A 163 7.98 0.36 -6.95
N SER A 164 7.89 0.97 -8.12
CA SER A 164 8.78 0.71 -9.27
C SER A 164 9.48 1.99 -9.79
N GLY A 165 9.86 2.86 -8.84
CA GLY A 165 10.53 4.11 -9.12
C GLY A 165 9.60 5.16 -9.76
N ILE A 166 10.19 6.08 -10.50
CA ILE A 166 9.52 7.28 -11.01
C ILE A 166 8.33 7.02 -11.96
N ASP A 167 8.25 5.83 -12.55
CA ASP A 167 7.17 5.43 -13.47
C ASP A 167 6.06 4.61 -12.78
N GLY A 168 6.16 4.38 -11.47
CA GLY A 168 5.18 3.63 -10.68
C GLY A 168 3.79 4.23 -10.79
N ARG A 169 2.76 3.37 -10.88
CA ARG A 169 1.35 3.74 -11.08
C ARG A 169 0.51 3.34 -9.88
N ALA A 170 -0.50 4.13 -9.54
CA ALA A 170 -1.49 3.79 -8.51
C ALA A 170 -2.71 3.09 -9.11
N PHE A 171 -3.37 2.22 -8.31
CA PHE A 171 -4.53 1.46 -8.75
C PHE A 171 -5.65 1.41 -7.69
N ALA A 172 -6.89 1.35 -8.20
CA ALA A 172 -8.09 1.04 -7.43
C ALA A 172 -8.66 -0.31 -7.87
N HIS A 173 -8.77 -1.25 -6.94
CA HIS A 173 -9.34 -2.57 -7.17
C HIS A 173 -10.70 -2.66 -6.51
N PHE A 174 -11.75 -2.90 -7.29
CA PHE A 174 -13.09 -3.11 -6.75
C PHE A 174 -13.19 -4.51 -6.17
N ALA A 175 -13.18 -4.60 -4.84
CA ALA A 175 -13.09 -5.88 -4.13
C ALA A 175 -14.44 -6.58 -3.95
N THR A 176 -15.55 -5.82 -3.91
CA THR A 176 -16.90 -6.36 -3.70
C THR A 176 -17.95 -5.67 -4.57
N GLY A 177 -19.16 -6.22 -4.58
CA GLY A 177 -20.29 -5.64 -5.34
C GLY A 177 -20.31 -6.04 -6.79
N LYS A 178 -20.95 -5.23 -7.64
CA LYS A 178 -21.10 -5.52 -9.07
C LYS A 178 -19.82 -5.32 -9.86
N GLU A 179 -18.96 -4.45 -9.37
CA GLU A 179 -17.70 -4.09 -10.00
C GLU A 179 -16.54 -4.97 -9.52
N ALA A 180 -16.81 -5.98 -8.70
CA ALA A 180 -15.78 -6.85 -8.14
C ALA A 180 -14.94 -7.52 -9.24
N GLY A 181 -13.63 -7.32 -9.17
CA GLY A 181 -12.67 -7.79 -10.17
C GLY A 181 -12.17 -6.72 -11.13
N ASN A 182 -12.86 -5.58 -11.25
CA ASN A 182 -12.38 -4.44 -12.01
C ASN A 182 -11.24 -3.74 -11.29
N THR A 183 -10.23 -3.35 -12.05
CA THR A 183 -9.07 -2.58 -11.59
C THR A 183 -8.88 -1.38 -12.50
N TYR A 184 -8.70 -0.21 -11.92
CA TYR A 184 -8.50 1.04 -12.65
C TYR A 184 -7.18 1.68 -12.27
N GLU A 185 -6.42 2.12 -13.28
CA GLU A 185 -5.27 2.99 -13.08
C GLU A 185 -5.73 4.36 -12.55
N LEU A 186 -5.08 4.84 -11.50
CA LEU A 186 -5.42 6.11 -10.84
C LEU A 186 -4.44 7.22 -11.25
N VAL A 187 -4.45 7.58 -12.52
CA VAL A 187 -3.52 8.53 -13.13
C VAL A 187 -3.49 9.90 -12.42
N HIS A 188 -4.60 10.32 -11.82
CA HIS A 188 -4.67 11.60 -11.09
C HIS A 188 -3.93 11.59 -9.74
N LEU A 189 -3.48 10.42 -9.27
CA LEU A 189 -2.64 10.29 -8.08
C LEU A 189 -1.15 10.52 -8.38
N GLY A 190 -0.77 10.66 -9.67
CA GLY A 190 0.60 10.84 -10.11
C GLY A 190 1.34 9.53 -10.33
N GLN A 191 2.58 9.64 -10.83
CA GLN A 191 3.52 8.54 -11.03
C GLN A 191 4.75 8.77 -10.16
N PHE A 192 5.07 7.82 -9.29
CA PHE A 192 6.23 7.81 -8.38
C PHE A 192 6.38 6.39 -7.79
N SER A 193 7.38 6.16 -6.97
CA SER A 193 7.54 4.88 -6.26
C SER A 193 6.49 4.73 -5.17
N HIS A 194 5.35 4.13 -5.52
CA HIS A 194 4.22 4.05 -4.61
C HIS A 194 4.43 3.00 -3.51
N GLU A 195 4.79 3.45 -2.31
CA GLU A 195 4.72 2.58 -1.14
C GLU A 195 3.26 2.32 -0.78
N ASN A 196 2.49 3.35 -0.45
CA ASN A 196 1.10 3.21 -0.06
C ASN A 196 0.22 4.34 -0.63
N GLN A 197 -1.07 4.04 -0.79
CA GLN A 197 -2.13 4.98 -1.20
C GLN A 197 -3.25 4.94 -0.15
N VAL A 198 -3.21 5.84 0.83
CA VAL A 198 -4.04 5.77 2.04
C VAL A 198 -5.22 6.74 1.97
N ALA A 199 -6.43 6.22 1.78
CA ALA A 199 -7.63 7.05 1.67
C ALA A 199 -8.17 7.47 3.04
N ASN A 200 -8.59 8.72 3.16
CA ASN A 200 -9.18 9.26 4.39
C ASN A 200 -10.53 8.58 4.68
N PRO A 201 -10.67 7.85 5.81
CA PRO A 201 -11.87 7.10 6.14
C PRO A 201 -13.03 7.98 6.62
N HIS A 202 -12.78 9.25 6.97
CA HIS A 202 -13.82 10.12 7.48
C HIS A 202 -14.79 10.56 6.38
N ALA A 203 -16.09 10.49 6.66
CA ALA A 203 -17.12 10.81 5.68
C ALA A 203 -17.12 12.30 5.33
N MET A 204 -16.89 12.60 4.04
CA MET A 204 -16.91 13.94 3.47
C MET A 204 -17.29 13.89 1.99
N ASP A 205 -17.61 15.04 1.39
CA ASP A 205 -17.91 15.14 -0.05
C ASP A 205 -16.66 15.09 -0.95
N LYS A 206 -15.48 15.15 -0.33
CA LYS A 206 -14.19 14.96 -0.99
C LYS A 206 -13.66 13.55 -0.74
N THR A 207 -12.93 13.02 -1.71
CA THR A 207 -12.05 11.88 -1.53
C THR A 207 -10.63 12.42 -1.41
N VAL A 208 -9.98 12.08 -0.32
CA VAL A 208 -8.59 12.48 -0.03
C VAL A 208 -7.76 11.23 0.09
N VAL A 209 -6.67 11.14 -0.68
CA VAL A 209 -5.74 10.01 -0.63
C VAL A 209 -4.33 10.56 -0.41
N VAL A 210 -3.64 10.05 0.58
CA VAL A 210 -2.21 10.34 0.79
C VAL A 210 -1.40 9.28 0.07
N GLY A 211 -0.52 9.71 -0.81
CA GLY A 211 0.47 8.88 -1.49
C GLY A 211 1.86 9.07 -0.87
N LEU A 212 2.53 7.97 -0.58
CA LEU A 212 3.86 7.94 0.02
C LEU A 212 4.85 7.43 -1.03
N ASP A 213 5.85 8.25 -1.34
CA ASP A 213 6.87 7.97 -2.35
C ASP A 213 8.11 7.37 -1.67
N ASP A 214 8.24 6.04 -1.75
CA ASP A 214 9.41 5.34 -1.23
C ASP A 214 10.62 5.52 -2.16
N SER A 215 11.13 6.72 -2.13
CA SER A 215 12.37 7.13 -2.79
C SER A 215 13.27 7.86 -1.81
N SER A 216 14.55 7.88 -2.06
CA SER A 216 15.51 8.62 -1.24
C SER A 216 16.25 9.66 -2.10
N PRO A 217 15.78 10.94 -2.08
CA PRO A 217 14.61 11.46 -1.36
C PRO A 217 13.28 11.11 -2.03
N GLY A 218 12.18 11.13 -1.26
CA GLY A 218 10.82 10.95 -1.71
C GLY A 218 9.88 12.06 -1.22
N GLN A 219 8.67 12.13 -1.73
CA GLN A 219 7.69 13.13 -1.35
C GLN A 219 6.44 12.52 -0.72
N VAL A 220 5.69 13.33 0.01
CA VAL A 220 4.36 13.01 0.47
C VAL A 220 3.35 13.78 -0.36
N TYR A 221 2.56 13.06 -1.14
CA TYR A 221 1.54 13.62 -2.00
C TYR A 221 0.15 13.50 -1.40
N VAL A 222 -0.73 14.43 -1.70
CA VAL A 222 -2.13 14.42 -1.29
C VAL A 222 -3.03 14.66 -2.49
N TYR A 223 -3.76 13.64 -2.88
CA TYR A 223 -4.80 13.75 -3.90
C TYR A 223 -6.11 14.22 -3.28
N VAL A 224 -6.83 15.12 -3.97
CA VAL A 224 -8.16 15.60 -3.56
C VAL A 224 -9.11 15.61 -4.76
N GLY A 225 -10.12 14.75 -4.71
CA GLY A 225 -11.17 14.65 -5.71
C GLY A 225 -12.57 14.89 -5.15
N ASP A 226 -13.55 15.12 -6.02
CA ASP A 226 -14.94 15.35 -5.66
C ASP A 226 -15.80 14.10 -5.82
N LYS A 227 -16.45 13.63 -4.75
CA LYS A 227 -17.45 12.57 -4.84
C LYS A 227 -18.67 13.03 -5.65
N GLN A 228 -19.15 12.16 -6.56
CA GLN A 228 -20.27 12.47 -7.45
C GLN A 228 -21.50 11.61 -7.10
N THR A 229 -22.70 12.10 -7.47
CA THR A 229 -23.94 11.31 -7.38
C THR A 229 -24.18 10.46 -8.62
N GLU A 230 -23.65 10.87 -9.74
CA GLU A 230 -23.82 10.27 -11.06
C GLU A 230 -22.45 9.95 -11.68
N GLY A 231 -22.42 9.10 -12.69
CA GLY A 231 -21.21 8.73 -13.43
C GLY A 231 -20.80 7.27 -13.20
N THR A 232 -19.58 6.95 -13.63
CA THR A 232 -18.93 5.65 -13.41
C THR A 232 -18.66 5.40 -11.92
N PRO A 233 -18.39 4.17 -11.49
CA PRO A 233 -17.99 3.88 -10.12
C PRO A 233 -16.80 4.71 -9.64
N LEU A 234 -15.79 4.90 -10.50
CA LEU A 234 -14.59 5.66 -10.20
C LEU A 234 -14.87 7.17 -10.05
N GLU A 235 -15.69 7.76 -10.94
CA GLU A 235 -16.13 9.16 -10.82
C GLU A 235 -16.95 9.37 -9.54
N LYS A 236 -17.87 8.46 -9.25
CA LYS A 236 -18.63 8.50 -7.98
C LYS A 236 -17.73 8.46 -6.77
N ALA A 237 -16.74 7.57 -6.77
CA ALA A 237 -15.77 7.46 -5.68
C ALA A 237 -14.90 8.72 -5.50
N GLY A 238 -14.95 9.68 -6.46
CA GLY A 238 -14.09 10.86 -6.45
C GLY A 238 -12.62 10.54 -6.77
N LEU A 239 -12.39 9.49 -7.56
CA LEU A 239 -11.05 9.03 -7.96
C LEU A 239 -10.74 9.31 -9.45
N ALA A 240 -11.70 9.87 -10.18
CA ALA A 240 -11.59 10.22 -11.59
C ALA A 240 -11.61 11.75 -11.76
N GLY A 241 -10.48 12.36 -11.66
CA GLY A 241 -10.34 13.82 -11.70
C GLY A 241 -10.07 14.41 -10.32
N GLY A 242 -9.54 15.61 -10.28
CA GLY A 242 -9.12 16.25 -9.04
C GLY A 242 -7.73 16.88 -9.20
N SER A 243 -7.13 17.26 -8.07
CA SER A 243 -5.78 17.84 -8.04
C SER A 243 -4.88 17.06 -7.12
N LEU A 244 -3.61 17.00 -7.48
CA LEU A 244 -2.54 16.49 -6.66
C LEU A 244 -1.83 17.66 -5.96
N PHE A 245 -1.48 17.46 -4.70
CA PHE A 245 -0.74 18.42 -3.88
C PHE A 245 0.49 17.73 -3.31
N GLY A 246 1.58 18.49 -3.14
CA GLY A 246 2.75 18.09 -2.38
C GLY A 246 2.78 18.76 -1.01
N ILE A 247 3.32 18.08 0.00
CA ILE A 247 3.52 18.66 1.33
C ILE A 247 4.81 19.48 1.34
N ALA A 248 4.72 20.75 1.72
CA ALA A 248 5.87 21.64 1.90
C ALA A 248 5.94 22.12 3.36
N VAL A 249 6.92 21.66 4.10
CA VAL A 249 7.19 22.04 5.48
C VAL A 249 7.86 23.41 5.50
N GLU A 250 7.41 24.33 6.34
CA GLU A 250 7.88 25.71 6.38
C GLU A 250 9.37 25.79 6.74
N ASP A 251 10.14 26.47 5.89
CA ASP A 251 11.59 26.66 6.01
C ASP A 251 12.43 25.35 6.05
N GLN A 252 11.84 24.21 5.66
CA GLN A 252 12.52 22.90 5.65
C GLN A 252 12.26 22.19 4.31
N PRO A 253 13.11 22.43 3.29
CA PRO A 253 12.96 21.77 1.99
C PRO A 253 13.24 20.27 2.05
N ASP A 254 14.09 19.84 3.00
CA ASP A 254 14.53 18.47 3.15
C ASP A 254 14.38 18.00 4.59
N GLU A 255 14.04 16.72 4.79
CA GLU A 255 14.14 16.07 6.10
C GLU A 255 15.62 15.87 6.45
N ASP A 256 16.05 16.41 7.58
CA ASP A 256 17.45 16.30 8.02
C ASP A 256 17.73 14.92 8.65
N ARG A 257 18.73 14.20 8.15
CA ARG A 257 19.08 12.85 8.61
C ARG A 257 19.50 12.76 10.09
N GLU A 258 19.95 13.84 10.68
CA GLU A 258 20.39 13.88 12.09
C GLU A 258 19.27 14.29 13.05
N THR A 259 18.42 15.21 12.63
CA THR A 259 17.44 15.86 13.50
C THR A 259 15.99 15.71 13.04
N GLY A 260 15.75 15.17 11.84
CA GLY A 260 14.42 15.20 11.21
C GLY A 260 13.91 16.62 11.08
N PHE A 261 12.68 16.87 11.44
CA PHE A 261 12.09 18.23 11.50
C PHE A 261 12.21 18.88 12.89
N GLY A 262 12.98 18.28 13.80
CA GLY A 262 13.12 18.75 15.18
C GLY A 262 12.03 18.22 16.12
N GLU A 263 11.97 18.80 17.33
CA GLU A 263 11.01 18.37 18.36
C GLU A 263 9.76 19.26 18.45
N ASP A 264 9.78 20.41 17.79
CA ASP A 264 8.70 21.39 17.80
C ASP A 264 7.71 21.14 16.66
N GLU A 265 6.46 21.55 16.85
CA GLU A 265 5.47 21.57 15.77
C GLU A 265 5.90 22.56 14.68
N VAL A 266 5.90 22.10 13.43
CA VAL A 266 6.26 22.91 12.26
C VAL A 266 5.04 23.05 11.36
N ALA A 267 4.81 24.24 10.82
CA ALA A 267 3.75 24.46 9.86
C ALA A 267 4.13 23.88 8.48
N PHE A 268 3.12 23.41 7.74
CA PHE A 268 3.29 22.98 6.38
C PHE A 268 2.19 23.57 5.48
N GLN A 269 2.43 23.52 4.19
CA GLN A 269 1.48 23.93 3.16
C GLN A 269 1.24 22.77 2.20
N MET A 270 0.04 22.71 1.64
CA MET A 270 -0.28 21.85 0.50
C MET A 270 -0.04 22.68 -0.78
N VAL A 271 1.01 22.35 -1.52
CA VAL A 271 1.38 23.00 -2.77
C VAL A 271 0.60 22.34 -3.90
N ASP A 272 -0.19 23.12 -4.63
CA ASP A 272 -1.00 22.61 -5.75
C ASP A 272 -0.11 22.24 -6.95
N LEU A 273 -0.03 20.95 -7.26
CA LEU A 273 0.68 20.40 -8.41
C LEU A 273 -0.24 20.28 -9.66
N GLY A 274 -1.55 20.47 -9.48
CA GLY A 274 -2.54 20.41 -10.55
C GLY A 274 -3.05 19.01 -10.86
N ASP A 275 -3.49 18.82 -12.11
CA ASP A 275 -4.00 17.54 -12.61
C ASP A 275 -2.85 16.66 -13.07
N ALA A 276 -2.55 15.63 -12.25
CA ALA A 276 -1.44 14.71 -12.51
C ALA A 276 -1.63 13.82 -13.74
N SER A 277 -2.84 13.70 -14.28
CA SER A 277 -3.09 12.96 -15.52
C SER A 277 -2.45 13.59 -16.78
N THR A 278 -1.92 14.79 -16.65
CA THR A 278 -1.33 15.55 -17.74
C THR A 278 0.19 15.50 -17.81
N PHE A 279 0.85 14.77 -16.89
CA PHE A 279 2.31 14.69 -16.83
C PHE A 279 2.77 13.34 -16.23
N ASN A 280 3.97 12.91 -16.62
CA ASN A 280 4.62 11.72 -16.13
C ASN A 280 5.39 11.95 -14.81
N GLY A 281 5.98 10.92 -14.25
CA GLY A 281 6.72 11.00 -12.99
C GLY A 281 7.93 11.94 -13.03
N GLU A 282 8.71 11.98 -14.13
CA GLU A 282 9.81 12.95 -14.27
C GLU A 282 9.33 14.39 -14.19
N THR A 283 8.19 14.67 -14.81
CA THR A 283 7.56 16.00 -14.75
C THR A 283 7.01 16.28 -13.35
N LEU A 284 6.41 15.29 -12.68
CA LEU A 284 5.94 15.42 -11.31
C LEU A 284 7.09 15.75 -10.37
N GLN A 285 8.20 15.00 -10.44
CA GLN A 285 9.39 15.24 -9.63
C GLN A 285 9.93 16.65 -9.82
N SER A 286 10.22 17.04 -11.08
CA SER A 286 10.75 18.37 -11.37
C SER A 286 9.80 19.49 -10.91
N ARG A 287 8.49 19.28 -11.03
CA ARG A 287 7.48 20.24 -10.57
C ARG A 287 7.43 20.34 -9.05
N SER A 288 7.60 19.22 -8.34
CA SER A 288 7.68 19.19 -6.89
C SER A 288 8.89 19.98 -6.38
N GLU A 289 10.06 19.75 -6.96
CA GLU A 289 11.29 20.50 -6.67
C GLU A 289 11.13 21.99 -6.95
N ASP A 290 10.64 22.36 -8.14
CA ASP A 290 10.47 23.77 -8.55
C ASP A 290 9.51 24.55 -7.63
N LEU A 291 8.51 23.88 -7.07
CA LEU A 291 7.50 24.46 -6.21
C LEU A 291 7.81 24.34 -4.71
N GLY A 292 8.94 23.72 -4.35
CA GLY A 292 9.41 23.60 -2.97
C GLY A 292 8.63 22.61 -2.12
N VAL A 293 8.15 21.51 -2.72
CA VAL A 293 7.64 20.35 -1.97
C VAL A 293 8.79 19.75 -1.18
N THR A 294 8.56 19.43 0.10
CA THR A 294 9.59 18.87 0.97
C THR A 294 10.01 17.47 0.53
N GLU A 295 11.31 17.22 0.54
CA GLU A 295 11.92 15.92 0.34
C GLU A 295 12.06 15.19 1.68
N PHE A 296 11.43 14.01 1.78
CA PHE A 296 11.47 13.13 2.93
C PHE A 296 12.42 11.95 2.68
N LEU A 297 12.87 11.33 3.76
CA LEU A 297 13.80 10.21 3.71
C LEU A 297 13.04 8.88 3.65
N ARG A 298 12.63 8.46 2.44
CA ARG A 298 11.82 7.28 2.19
C ARG A 298 10.50 7.29 2.99
N PRO A 299 9.50 8.07 2.57
CA PRO A 299 8.16 7.96 3.12
C PRO A 299 7.58 6.58 2.81
N GLU A 300 7.24 5.85 3.86
CA GLU A 300 6.75 4.48 3.78
C GLU A 300 5.28 4.39 4.20
N ASP A 301 4.94 3.49 5.12
CA ASP A 301 3.56 3.33 5.56
C ASP A 301 3.03 4.52 6.35
N GLY A 302 1.72 4.70 6.29
CA GLY A 302 1.00 5.71 7.04
C GLY A 302 -0.45 5.32 7.33
N HIS A 303 -1.09 6.06 8.21
CA HIS A 303 -2.48 5.83 8.57
C HIS A 303 -3.19 7.09 9.06
N TRP A 304 -4.47 7.25 8.68
CA TRP A 304 -5.31 8.30 9.24
C TRP A 304 -5.68 7.99 10.69
N ASP A 305 -5.66 9.03 11.54
CA ASP A 305 -6.14 8.88 12.92
C ASP A 305 -7.64 8.52 12.92
N PRO A 306 -8.04 7.38 13.48
CA PRO A 306 -9.45 6.97 13.47
C PRO A 306 -10.35 7.84 14.36
N LEU A 307 -9.77 8.65 15.25
CA LEU A 307 -10.48 9.46 16.24
C LEU A 307 -10.41 10.96 15.97
N VAL A 308 -9.38 11.40 15.24
CA VAL A 308 -9.15 12.83 14.97
C VAL A 308 -9.18 13.08 13.47
N GLU A 309 -10.27 13.69 13.03
CA GLU A 309 -10.46 14.05 11.64
C GLU A 309 -9.34 14.95 11.12
N GLY A 310 -8.80 14.62 9.94
CA GLY A 310 -7.75 15.38 9.26
C GLY A 310 -6.34 15.16 9.81
N ARG A 311 -6.13 14.22 10.74
CA ARG A 311 -4.82 13.83 11.22
C ARG A 311 -4.32 12.59 10.49
N PHE A 312 -3.11 12.66 9.96
CA PHE A 312 -2.44 11.55 9.28
C PHE A 312 -1.07 11.32 9.90
N TYR A 313 -0.68 10.08 10.10
CA TYR A 313 0.63 9.64 10.55
C TYR A 313 1.31 8.90 9.43
N PHE A 314 2.61 9.13 9.25
CA PHE A 314 3.45 8.32 8.37
C PHE A 314 4.84 8.16 8.97
N VAL A 315 5.61 7.25 8.42
CA VAL A 315 7.00 6.98 8.83
C VAL A 315 7.93 7.23 7.67
N THR A 316 9.15 7.59 8.00
CA THR A 316 10.28 7.62 7.08
C THR A 316 11.32 6.61 7.54
N THR A 317 11.87 5.81 6.63
CA THR A 317 12.67 4.63 6.96
C THR A 317 14.11 4.69 6.51
N ASP A 318 14.53 5.73 5.82
CA ASP A 318 15.92 5.89 5.46
C ASP A 318 16.81 6.00 6.72
N THR A 319 17.97 5.42 6.64
CA THR A 319 18.80 5.22 7.82
C THR A 319 19.37 6.53 8.35
N PHE A 320 19.05 6.87 9.59
CA PHE A 320 19.76 7.87 10.38
C PHE A 320 21.14 7.37 10.85
N ASN A 321 21.79 6.48 10.08
CA ASN A 321 23.09 5.92 10.45
C ASN A 321 24.19 6.96 10.50
N ASP A 322 24.08 8.03 9.74
CA ASP A 322 25.02 9.14 9.72
C ASP A 322 25.01 9.96 11.02
N SER A 323 23.93 9.87 11.81
CA SER A 323 23.83 10.51 13.11
C SER A 323 24.73 9.90 14.18
N LYS A 324 25.35 8.73 13.92
CA LYS A 324 26.30 8.11 14.84
C LYS A 324 27.73 8.43 14.42
N PRO A 325 28.55 9.02 15.27
CA PRO A 325 29.96 9.25 14.96
C PRO A 325 30.64 7.96 14.48
N GLY A 326 31.10 7.96 13.22
CA GLY A 326 31.75 6.79 12.58
C GLY A 326 30.80 5.81 11.90
N ALA A 327 29.52 6.16 11.73
CA ALA A 327 28.64 5.40 10.85
C ALA A 327 29.15 5.47 9.40
N VAL A 328 29.09 4.35 8.71
CA VAL A 328 29.42 4.25 7.28
C VAL A 328 28.09 4.21 6.53
N ASP A 329 27.96 5.10 5.56
CA ASP A 329 26.81 5.09 4.66
C ASP A 329 26.62 3.67 4.09
N PRO A 330 25.47 3.02 4.29
CA PRO A 330 25.26 1.65 3.82
C PRO A 330 25.39 1.51 2.31
N ASP A 331 25.09 2.54 1.52
CA ASP A 331 25.22 2.52 0.07
C ASP A 331 26.69 2.61 -0.40
N THR A 332 27.58 3.09 0.46
CA THR A 332 29.01 3.15 0.22
C THR A 332 29.83 2.14 1.04
N ALA A 333 29.17 1.40 1.93
CA ALA A 333 29.84 0.38 2.74
C ALA A 333 30.36 -0.76 1.84
N PRO A 334 31.59 -1.22 2.02
CA PRO A 334 31.99 -2.47 1.38
C PRO A 334 31.09 -3.61 1.88
N PRO A 335 30.73 -4.59 1.02
CA PRO A 335 29.88 -5.69 1.43
C PRO A 335 30.45 -6.32 2.71
N ALA A 336 29.59 -6.58 3.69
CA ALA A 336 29.98 -7.15 4.97
C ALA A 336 30.79 -8.44 4.71
N GLU A 337 31.97 -8.55 5.32
CA GLU A 337 32.73 -9.80 5.26
C GLU A 337 31.85 -10.93 5.83
N GLU A 338 31.60 -11.94 5.01
CA GLU A 338 30.84 -13.12 5.47
C GLU A 338 31.45 -13.66 6.77
N PRO A 339 30.61 -13.89 7.81
CA PRO A 339 31.12 -14.47 9.04
C PRO A 339 31.75 -15.84 8.75
N ASN A 340 32.95 -16.02 9.21
CA ASN A 340 33.70 -17.28 9.04
C ASN A 340 33.04 -18.39 9.86
N LEU A 341 32.00 -19.02 9.27
CA LEU A 341 31.22 -20.05 9.91
C LEU A 341 32.05 -21.34 10.06
N PRO A 342 31.91 -22.05 11.18
CA PRO A 342 32.55 -23.36 11.34
C PRO A 342 32.09 -24.32 10.23
N PRO A 343 32.95 -25.24 9.77
CA PRO A 343 32.59 -26.21 8.77
C PRO A 343 31.35 -27.03 9.14
N GLY A 344 30.31 -26.98 8.29
CA GLY A 344 29.07 -27.74 8.47
C GLY A 344 27.88 -26.92 9.01
N VAL A 345 28.06 -25.64 9.29
CA VAL A 345 26.95 -24.71 9.53
C VAL A 345 26.57 -24.12 8.17
N PRO A 346 25.34 -24.32 7.67
CA PRO A 346 24.89 -23.63 6.47
C PRO A 346 24.94 -22.12 6.75
N PRO A 347 25.30 -21.28 5.78
CA PRO A 347 25.17 -19.84 5.92
C PRO A 347 23.75 -19.56 6.40
N ALA A 348 23.61 -18.69 7.41
CA ALA A 348 22.32 -18.16 7.73
C ALA A 348 21.75 -17.64 6.40
N GLN A 349 20.59 -18.15 6.00
CA GLN A 349 19.85 -17.50 4.95
C GLN A 349 19.78 -16.06 5.39
N GLU A 350 20.16 -15.15 4.50
CA GLU A 350 20.00 -13.73 4.74
C GLU A 350 18.59 -13.55 5.29
N GLN A 351 18.51 -13.37 6.60
CA GLN A 351 17.30 -12.80 7.18
C GLN A 351 17.35 -11.37 6.68
N PRO A 352 16.30 -10.88 6.05
CA PRO A 352 16.21 -9.48 5.73
C PRO A 352 16.57 -8.72 7.02
N GLU A 353 17.44 -7.74 6.93
CA GLU A 353 17.88 -6.92 8.08
C GLU A 353 16.69 -6.23 8.78
N ASP A 354 15.53 -6.27 8.19
CA ASP A 354 14.24 -5.71 8.58
C ASP A 354 13.69 -6.23 9.92
N GLY A 355 14.03 -7.45 10.35
CA GLY A 355 13.59 -7.98 11.65
C GLY A 355 14.09 -7.21 12.90
N LEU A 356 15.09 -6.34 12.75
CA LEU A 356 15.61 -5.49 13.83
C LEU A 356 15.12 -4.04 13.78
N ARG A 357 14.53 -3.62 12.65
CA ARG A 357 14.01 -2.26 12.45
C ARG A 357 12.69 -2.03 13.15
N PHE A 358 11.78 -2.99 13.16
CA PHE A 358 10.45 -2.88 13.79
C PHE A 358 10.48 -2.35 15.22
N ASP A 359 11.43 -2.78 16.03
CA ASP A 359 11.53 -2.36 17.44
C ASP A 359 12.04 -0.92 17.61
N ARG A 360 12.73 -0.37 16.59
CA ARG A 360 13.23 1.01 16.61
C ARG A 360 12.23 1.98 16.01
N GLU A 361 11.50 1.58 14.99
CA GLU A 361 10.46 2.36 14.31
C GLU A 361 9.28 2.62 15.26
N TRP A 362 8.82 1.63 16.00
CA TRP A 362 7.81 1.83 17.04
C TRP A 362 8.25 2.77 18.16
N LYS A 363 9.50 2.71 18.59
CA LYS A 363 10.05 3.66 19.57
C LYS A 363 10.18 5.06 19.00
N TRP A 364 10.42 5.17 17.71
CA TRP A 364 10.49 6.46 17.04
C TRP A 364 9.09 7.09 16.88
N LEU A 365 8.08 6.32 16.51
CA LEU A 365 6.67 6.75 16.51
C LEU A 365 6.18 7.19 17.89
N GLU A 366 6.58 6.49 18.95
CA GLU A 366 6.28 6.90 20.34
C GLU A 366 7.01 8.18 20.77
N SER A 367 8.18 8.45 20.19
CA SER A 367 9.01 9.58 20.58
C SER A 367 8.81 10.84 19.72
N ARG A 368 8.34 10.72 18.49
CA ARG A 368 8.22 11.82 17.53
C ARG A 368 7.08 11.59 16.51
N PRO A 369 5.80 11.69 16.91
CA PRO A 369 4.72 11.64 15.94
C PRO A 369 4.85 12.84 14.99
N VAL A 370 4.98 12.57 13.69
CA VAL A 370 4.81 13.61 12.67
C VAL A 370 3.31 13.81 12.51
N GLU A 371 2.79 14.88 13.05
CA GLU A 371 1.36 15.18 13.03
C GLU A 371 1.07 16.15 11.89
N LEU A 372 0.53 15.64 10.77
CA LEU A 372 0.00 16.48 9.71
C LEU A 372 -1.38 16.98 10.13
N VAL A 373 -1.44 18.08 10.88
CA VAL A 373 -2.70 18.66 11.34
C VAL A 373 -3.10 19.81 10.43
N ARG A 374 -4.10 19.60 9.58
CA ARG A 374 -4.85 20.70 8.98
C ARG A 374 -6.33 20.36 8.92
N ARG A 375 -7.16 21.32 9.32
CA ARG A 375 -8.59 21.32 8.95
C ARG A 375 -8.68 21.60 7.44
N LEU A 376 -9.07 20.59 6.67
CA LEU A 376 -9.50 20.76 5.29
C LEU A 376 -10.90 21.37 5.25
#